data_a6314937e0a9eb30ad823a9a0512fc5a
#
_entry.id   a6314937e0a9eb30ad823a9a0512fc5a
#
_cell.length_a   1.000
_cell.length_b   1.000
_cell.length_c   1.000
_cell.angle_alpha   90.00
_cell.angle_beta   90.00
_cell.angle_gamma   90.00
#
_symmetry.space_group_name_H-M   'P 1'
#
loop_
_entity.id
_entity.type
_entity.pdbx_description
1 polymer ?
#
loop_
_entity_poly.entity_id
_entity_poly.type
_entity_poly.pdbx_seq_one_letter_code
_entity_poly.pdbx_strand_id
1 'polypeptide(L)'
;MSWQSLLNPDIQEFVHTHEKDDVAALALKTPPTADWDYKLILDQIKSRQKAQRKIPLWLTHHKNIIFPPPDLLEQASSAATARYKAGLIQGKTFVDLTGGCGVDTCAFTEHFTSGYCIEKDKSAADLLAHNLPLLSPTPVEVINTSAENFIKTMPPLDVALIDPQRRDSNQKGKYRFEDCTPNILSLLPGLLEKTQTALIKTSPMLDITQGIAALESTGAAVQEVHCPQWQGECKELLFITSQNTKTPPTITAVTLNDEGKTLSKLAFTQKEEITGKAPLSDPLTYLYEPGPAFQKSGGFNTIAQKYAVHKLAPQTHLYTSNNLINDFPGRSFEIVRQYPVKAEKIPLKQAHITVRNFPMSTPNLRKKLKIKDGGQDYLFACTLANGTKTMLHARKI
;
A
#
# COMPACT_ATOMS: atom_id res chain seq x y z
N MET A 1 17.32 -27.21 9.21
CA MET A 1 17.56 -26.61 10.56
C MET A 1 16.46 -25.59 10.84
N SER A 2 16.17 -25.32 12.09
CA SER A 2 15.14 -24.35 12.45
C SER A 2 15.77 -22.95 12.58
N TRP A 3 14.96 -21.89 12.49
CA TRP A 3 15.42 -20.50 12.61
C TRP A 3 16.17 -20.21 13.92
N GLN A 4 16.02 -21.05 14.96
CA GLN A 4 16.73 -20.92 16.24
C GLN A 4 18.25 -20.97 16.08
N SER A 5 18.78 -21.65 15.04
CA SER A 5 20.22 -21.65 14.77
C SER A 5 20.77 -20.25 14.49
N LEU A 6 19.96 -19.33 13.99
CA LEU A 6 20.32 -17.92 13.76
C LEU A 6 20.58 -17.13 15.06
N LEU A 7 20.23 -17.67 16.22
CA LEU A 7 20.56 -17.07 17.52
C LEU A 7 21.99 -17.38 17.97
N ASN A 8 22.71 -18.25 17.27
CA ASN A 8 24.14 -18.50 17.54
C ASN A 8 24.95 -17.20 17.36
N PRO A 9 25.76 -16.79 18.35
CA PRO A 9 26.52 -15.53 18.29
C PRO A 9 27.43 -15.40 17.06
N ASP A 10 28.11 -16.49 16.64
CA ASP A 10 29.01 -16.48 15.50
C ASP A 10 28.23 -16.27 14.19
N ILE A 11 27.04 -16.87 14.08
CA ILE A 11 26.13 -16.65 12.93
C ILE A 11 25.62 -15.21 12.92
N GLN A 12 25.25 -14.67 14.06
CA GLN A 12 24.81 -13.26 14.15
C GLN A 12 25.92 -12.28 13.76
N GLU A 13 27.16 -12.54 14.20
CA GLU A 13 28.31 -11.73 13.80
C GLU A 13 28.57 -11.83 12.30
N PHE A 14 28.50 -13.04 11.73
CA PHE A 14 28.62 -13.22 10.28
C PHE A 14 27.53 -12.47 9.52
N VAL A 15 26.27 -12.59 9.91
CA VAL A 15 25.14 -11.87 9.30
C VAL A 15 25.35 -10.36 9.36
N HIS A 16 25.80 -9.84 10.50
CA HIS A 16 26.04 -8.41 10.68
C HIS A 16 27.21 -7.90 9.84
N THR A 17 28.30 -8.66 9.80
CA THR A 17 29.49 -8.30 9.00
C THR A 17 29.18 -8.23 7.51
N HIS A 18 28.30 -9.13 7.01
CA HIS A 18 27.94 -9.25 5.60
C HIS A 18 26.61 -8.58 5.23
N GLU A 19 26.03 -7.76 6.11
CA GLU A 19 24.71 -7.15 5.93
C GLU A 19 24.61 -6.29 4.65
N LYS A 20 25.74 -5.74 4.15
CA LYS A 20 25.79 -4.90 2.95
C LYS A 20 26.30 -5.61 1.70
N ASP A 21 26.72 -6.87 1.83
CA ASP A 21 27.32 -7.62 0.73
C ASP A 21 26.25 -8.09 -0.26
N ASP A 22 26.69 -8.34 -1.50
CA ASP A 22 25.83 -8.98 -2.50
C ASP A 22 25.58 -10.45 -2.11
N VAL A 23 24.34 -10.75 -1.76
CA VAL A 23 23.91 -12.10 -1.35
C VAL A 23 24.15 -13.13 -2.45
N ALA A 24 24.01 -12.76 -3.73
CA ALA A 24 24.28 -13.67 -4.84
C ALA A 24 25.78 -14.03 -4.93
N ALA A 25 26.66 -13.05 -4.71
CA ALA A 25 28.10 -13.30 -4.63
C ALA A 25 28.50 -14.13 -3.40
N LEU A 26 27.84 -13.91 -2.24
CA LEU A 26 28.05 -14.73 -1.05
C LEU A 26 27.62 -16.18 -1.28
N ALA A 27 26.52 -16.43 -1.97
CA ALA A 27 25.99 -17.77 -2.25
C ALA A 27 26.97 -18.65 -3.07
N LEU A 28 27.91 -18.05 -3.77
CA LEU A 28 28.95 -18.74 -4.53
C LEU A 28 30.19 -19.11 -3.69
N LYS A 29 30.27 -18.61 -2.46
CA LYS A 29 31.38 -18.90 -1.54
C LYS A 29 31.08 -20.16 -0.69
N THR A 30 32.16 -20.81 -0.26
CA THR A 30 32.06 -21.89 0.72
C THR A 30 31.60 -21.31 2.07
N PRO A 31 30.64 -21.94 2.77
CA PRO A 31 30.26 -21.49 4.11
C PRO A 31 31.46 -21.55 5.07
N PRO A 32 31.57 -20.62 6.02
CA PRO A 32 32.68 -20.58 6.99
C PRO A 32 32.80 -21.86 7.81
N THR A 33 31.65 -22.52 8.08
CA THR A 33 31.57 -23.74 8.87
C THR A 33 30.59 -24.71 8.18
N ALA A 34 30.98 -25.99 8.06
CA ALA A 34 30.20 -27.00 7.36
C ALA A 34 28.82 -27.28 8.02
N ASP A 35 28.71 -27.03 9.33
CA ASP A 35 27.49 -27.27 10.10
C ASP A 35 26.46 -26.13 10.00
N TRP A 36 26.80 -25.03 9.33
CA TRP A 36 25.89 -23.91 9.18
C TRP A 36 24.87 -24.16 8.07
N ASP A 37 23.60 -23.86 8.34
CA ASP A 37 22.58 -23.73 7.30
C ASP A 37 22.82 -22.40 6.53
N TYR A 38 23.76 -22.49 5.57
CA TYR A 38 24.20 -21.29 4.84
C TYR A 38 23.08 -20.62 4.07
N LYS A 39 22.12 -21.39 3.55
CA LYS A 39 20.94 -20.83 2.88
C LYS A 39 20.10 -19.97 3.83
N LEU A 40 19.85 -20.48 5.04
CA LEU A 40 19.11 -19.74 6.06
C LEU A 40 19.81 -18.45 6.48
N ILE A 41 21.15 -18.49 6.56
CA ILE A 41 21.97 -17.31 6.87
C ILE A 41 21.90 -16.27 5.74
N LEU A 42 22.00 -16.70 4.49
CA LEU A 42 21.86 -15.80 3.32
C LEU A 42 20.46 -15.18 3.23
N ASP A 43 19.42 -15.97 3.52
CA ASP A 43 18.07 -15.45 3.61
C ASP A 43 17.93 -14.39 4.71
N GLN A 44 18.60 -14.57 5.84
CA GLN A 44 18.62 -13.60 6.94
C GLN A 44 19.30 -12.29 6.52
N ILE A 45 20.45 -12.36 5.83
CA ILE A 45 21.13 -11.18 5.27
C ILE A 45 20.22 -10.44 4.28
N LYS A 46 19.60 -11.18 3.36
CA LYS A 46 18.67 -10.61 2.37
C LYS A 46 17.46 -9.96 3.03
N SER A 47 16.91 -10.58 4.08
CA SER A 47 15.79 -10.02 4.85
C SER A 47 16.17 -8.72 5.56
N ARG A 48 17.37 -8.64 6.17
CA ARG A 48 17.88 -7.41 6.79
C ARG A 48 18.06 -6.30 5.78
N GLN A 49 18.56 -6.59 4.58
CA GLN A 49 18.67 -5.61 3.48
C GLN A 49 17.28 -5.07 3.06
N LYS A 50 16.27 -5.94 2.93
CA LYS A 50 14.89 -5.50 2.66
C LYS A 50 14.29 -4.68 3.81
N ALA A 51 14.60 -5.05 5.05
CA ALA A 51 14.13 -4.38 6.26
C ALA A 51 14.61 -2.93 6.36
N GLN A 52 15.80 -2.59 5.85
CA GLN A 52 16.34 -1.22 5.83
C GLN A 52 15.35 -0.22 5.24
N ARG A 53 14.58 -0.62 4.23
CA ARG A 53 13.58 0.24 3.60
C ARG A 53 12.20 0.15 4.25
N LYS A 54 11.77 -1.06 4.63
CA LYS A 54 10.38 -1.30 5.08
C LYS A 54 10.17 -1.09 6.57
N ILE A 55 11.10 -1.58 7.39
CA ILE A 55 11.00 -1.64 8.85
C ILE A 55 12.35 -1.33 9.49
N PRO A 56 12.97 -0.17 9.20
CA PRO A 56 14.34 0.14 9.61
C PRO A 56 14.57 0.06 11.12
N LEU A 57 13.55 0.36 11.93
CA LEU A 57 13.68 0.32 13.41
C LEU A 57 13.94 -1.09 13.94
N TRP A 58 13.51 -2.15 13.24
CA TRP A 58 13.78 -3.52 13.67
C TRP A 58 15.27 -3.87 13.64
N LEU A 59 16.04 -3.21 12.79
CA LEU A 59 17.49 -3.43 12.67
C LEU A 59 18.27 -2.95 13.91
N THR A 60 17.73 -1.97 14.61
CA THR A 60 18.39 -1.32 15.74
C THR A 60 17.71 -1.59 17.08
N HIS A 61 16.51 -2.18 17.07
CA HIS A 61 15.68 -2.32 18.27
C HIS A 61 16.26 -3.37 19.25
N HIS A 62 16.55 -4.57 18.75
CA HIS A 62 17.15 -5.63 19.55
C HIS A 62 17.98 -6.60 18.69
N LYS A 63 19.19 -6.96 19.17
CA LYS A 63 20.13 -7.82 18.44
C LYS A 63 19.59 -9.23 18.12
N ASN A 64 18.70 -9.76 18.97
CA ASN A 64 18.16 -11.13 18.83
C ASN A 64 16.91 -11.19 17.94
N ILE A 65 16.51 -10.12 17.28
CA ILE A 65 15.41 -10.18 16.31
C ILE A 65 15.85 -11.03 15.12
N ILE A 66 15.04 -12.01 14.80
CA ILE A 66 15.21 -12.86 13.62
C ILE A 66 14.22 -12.38 12.55
N PHE A 67 14.74 -11.96 11.41
CA PHE A 67 13.89 -11.44 10.32
C PHE A 67 13.17 -12.58 9.61
N PRO A 68 11.87 -12.39 9.26
CA PRO A 68 11.13 -13.35 8.46
C PRO A 68 11.80 -13.63 7.11
N PRO A 69 11.49 -14.77 6.43
CA PRO A 69 12.02 -15.05 5.10
C PRO A 69 11.80 -13.88 4.12
N PRO A 70 12.73 -13.66 3.17
CA PRO A 70 12.72 -12.48 2.30
C PRO A 70 11.42 -12.28 1.51
N ASP A 71 10.78 -13.38 1.09
CA ASP A 71 9.55 -13.33 0.29
C ASP A 71 8.33 -12.96 1.15
N LEU A 72 8.29 -13.44 2.40
CA LEU A 72 7.26 -13.05 3.36
C LEU A 72 7.41 -11.57 3.75
N LEU A 73 8.64 -11.13 4.02
CA LEU A 73 8.93 -9.73 4.32
C LEU A 73 8.61 -8.80 3.14
N GLU A 74 8.75 -9.25 1.90
CA GLU A 74 8.40 -8.47 0.71
C GLU A 74 6.91 -8.15 0.65
N GLN A 75 6.06 -9.08 1.07
CA GLN A 75 4.60 -8.92 1.12
C GLN A 75 4.11 -8.15 2.34
N ALA A 76 4.92 -8.07 3.39
CA ALA A 76 4.56 -7.36 4.63
C ALA A 76 4.33 -5.86 4.40
N SER A 77 3.58 -5.26 5.30
CA SER A 77 3.45 -3.80 5.41
C SER A 77 4.80 -3.13 5.62
N SER A 78 4.91 -1.85 5.24
CA SER A 78 5.98 -0.99 5.74
C SER A 78 5.64 -0.47 7.14
N ALA A 79 6.65 -0.05 7.91
CA ALA A 79 6.41 0.62 9.20
C ALA A 79 5.49 1.84 9.06
N ALA A 80 5.62 2.59 7.95
CA ALA A 80 4.78 3.74 7.66
C ALA A 80 3.29 3.36 7.50
N THR A 81 3.00 2.35 6.68
CA THR A 81 1.61 1.92 6.47
C THR A 81 1.03 1.19 7.68
N ALA A 82 1.84 0.45 8.43
CA ALA A 82 1.42 -0.22 9.65
C ALA A 82 1.03 0.78 10.76
N ARG A 83 1.86 1.80 11.00
CA ARG A 83 1.53 2.89 11.96
C ARG A 83 0.30 3.67 11.54
N TYR A 84 0.15 3.97 10.25
CA TYR A 84 -1.06 4.61 9.75
C TYR A 84 -2.31 3.79 10.07
N LYS A 85 -2.28 2.48 9.80
CA LYS A 85 -3.39 1.56 10.13
C LYS A 85 -3.73 1.57 11.63
N ALA A 86 -2.71 1.42 12.46
CA ALA A 86 -2.88 1.39 13.90
C ALA A 86 -3.48 2.70 14.46
N GLY A 87 -3.14 3.84 13.86
CA GLY A 87 -3.70 5.14 14.22
C GLY A 87 -5.12 5.42 13.73
N LEU A 88 -5.70 4.56 12.87
CA LEU A 88 -7.06 4.75 12.35
C LEU A 88 -8.14 4.29 13.33
N ILE A 89 -7.82 3.40 14.25
CA ILE A 89 -8.79 2.70 15.09
C ILE A 89 -8.38 2.84 16.56
N GLN A 90 -9.38 2.91 17.42
CA GLN A 90 -9.19 3.02 18.87
C GLN A 90 -9.81 1.83 19.60
N GLY A 91 -9.20 1.42 20.69
CA GLY A 91 -9.65 0.34 21.55
C GLY A 91 -8.63 0.02 22.64
N LYS A 92 -8.95 -0.94 23.50
CA LYS A 92 -8.03 -1.47 24.52
C LYS A 92 -7.44 -2.80 24.07
N THR A 93 -8.21 -3.60 23.37
CA THR A 93 -7.88 -4.97 22.97
C THR A 93 -7.99 -5.17 21.46
N PHE A 94 -7.08 -5.94 20.90
CA PHE A 94 -7.12 -6.24 19.48
C PHE A 94 -6.79 -7.70 19.17
N VAL A 95 -7.13 -8.13 17.98
CA VAL A 95 -6.62 -9.35 17.36
C VAL A 95 -6.12 -9.07 15.95
N ASP A 96 -4.93 -9.55 15.64
CA ASP A 96 -4.45 -9.71 14.26
C ASP A 96 -4.72 -11.16 13.84
N LEU A 97 -5.68 -11.36 12.95
CA LEU A 97 -6.10 -12.69 12.48
C LEU A 97 -5.17 -13.29 11.41
N THR A 98 -4.15 -12.54 11.00
CA THR A 98 -3.23 -12.89 9.89
C THR A 98 -1.82 -12.39 10.20
N GLY A 99 -1.21 -12.88 11.27
CA GLY A 99 0.02 -12.37 11.86
C GLY A 99 1.20 -12.16 10.90
N GLY A 100 1.44 -13.14 10.02
CA GLY A 100 2.47 -13.04 8.98
C GLY A 100 3.85 -12.70 9.54
N CYS A 101 4.38 -11.51 9.18
CA CYS A 101 5.65 -11.00 9.72
C CYS A 101 5.52 -10.29 11.07
N GLY A 102 4.31 -10.00 11.55
CA GLY A 102 4.08 -9.25 12.79
C GLY A 102 4.26 -7.73 12.70
N VAL A 103 4.47 -7.17 11.50
CA VAL A 103 4.72 -5.72 11.34
C VAL A 103 3.48 -4.91 11.73
N ASP A 104 2.31 -5.33 11.27
CA ASP A 104 1.04 -4.68 11.63
C ASP A 104 0.72 -4.91 13.10
N THR A 105 0.89 -6.14 13.60
CA THR A 105 0.74 -6.47 15.02
C THR A 105 1.59 -5.55 15.92
N CYS A 106 2.89 -5.38 15.60
CA CYS A 106 3.79 -4.49 16.35
C CYS A 106 3.28 -3.03 16.38
N ALA A 107 2.79 -2.51 15.26
CA ALA A 107 2.28 -1.14 15.21
C ALA A 107 1.01 -0.98 16.08
N PHE A 108 0.14 -1.98 16.14
CA PHE A 108 -1.04 -1.97 16.99
C PHE A 108 -0.69 -1.95 18.47
N THR A 109 0.40 -2.59 18.89
CA THR A 109 0.83 -2.59 20.30
C THR A 109 1.23 -1.20 20.81
N GLU A 110 1.49 -0.23 19.95
CA GLU A 110 1.75 1.16 20.33
C GLU A 110 0.46 1.88 20.82
N HIS A 111 -0.74 1.35 20.48
CA HIS A 111 -2.04 2.00 20.73
C HIS A 111 -2.98 1.19 21.62
N PHE A 112 -2.72 -0.11 21.81
CA PHE A 112 -3.59 -1.03 22.55
C PHE A 112 -2.91 -1.57 23.81
N THR A 113 -3.69 -2.05 24.77
CA THR A 113 -3.17 -2.54 26.06
C THR A 113 -2.87 -4.03 26.07
N SER A 114 -3.50 -4.81 25.17
CA SER A 114 -3.26 -6.23 24.97
C SER A 114 -3.79 -6.69 23.61
N GLY A 115 -3.28 -7.81 23.11
CA GLY A 115 -3.72 -8.33 21.83
C GLY A 115 -3.45 -9.82 21.63
N TYR A 116 -4.05 -10.34 20.58
CA TYR A 116 -3.80 -11.67 20.03
C TYR A 116 -3.21 -11.56 18.65
N CYS A 117 -2.27 -12.45 18.31
CA CYS A 117 -1.71 -12.60 16.97
C CYS A 117 -1.91 -14.03 16.50
N ILE A 118 -2.69 -14.22 15.45
CA ILE A 118 -3.08 -15.52 14.95
C ILE A 118 -2.30 -15.82 13.67
N GLU A 119 -1.60 -16.96 13.66
CA GLU A 119 -0.85 -17.40 12.50
C GLU A 119 -1.01 -18.92 12.31
N LYS A 120 -1.41 -19.32 11.10
CA LYS A 120 -1.67 -20.74 10.78
C LYS A 120 -0.39 -21.54 10.51
N ASP A 121 0.63 -20.89 9.94
CA ASP A 121 1.93 -21.52 9.72
C ASP A 121 2.71 -21.59 11.02
N LYS A 122 3.06 -22.84 11.42
CA LYS A 122 3.73 -23.06 12.70
C LYS A 122 5.09 -22.37 12.78
N SER A 123 5.87 -22.38 11.71
CA SER A 123 7.21 -21.77 11.73
C SER A 123 7.13 -20.24 11.86
N ALA A 124 6.16 -19.62 11.17
CA ALA A 124 5.89 -18.20 11.31
C ALA A 124 5.34 -17.86 12.71
N ALA A 125 4.44 -18.66 13.26
CA ALA A 125 3.91 -18.46 14.62
C ALA A 125 5.02 -18.56 15.68
N ASP A 126 5.90 -19.57 15.57
CA ASP A 126 7.05 -19.74 16.50
C ASP A 126 8.01 -18.54 16.41
N LEU A 127 8.23 -17.99 15.19
CA LEU A 127 9.05 -16.82 14.99
C LEU A 127 8.39 -15.55 15.55
N LEU A 128 7.08 -15.40 15.38
CA LEU A 128 6.30 -14.30 15.98
C LEU A 128 6.35 -14.34 17.50
N ALA A 129 6.18 -15.54 18.10
CA ALA A 129 6.27 -15.72 19.54
C ALA A 129 7.67 -15.36 20.11
N HIS A 130 8.73 -15.53 19.31
CA HIS A 130 10.06 -15.06 19.66
C HIS A 130 10.23 -13.54 19.51
N ASN A 131 9.78 -12.98 18.37
CA ASN A 131 10.06 -11.59 18.03
C ASN A 131 9.15 -10.57 18.76
N LEU A 132 7.85 -10.86 18.90
CA LEU A 132 6.90 -9.89 19.47
C LEU A 132 7.28 -9.41 20.87
N PRO A 133 7.72 -10.26 21.82
CA PRO A 133 8.19 -9.77 23.12
C PRO A 133 9.40 -8.84 23.05
N LEU A 134 10.20 -8.90 21.99
CA LEU A 134 11.36 -8.04 21.75
C LEU A 134 10.99 -6.72 21.07
N LEU A 135 9.86 -6.66 20.37
CA LEU A 135 9.45 -5.55 19.50
C LEU A 135 8.28 -4.74 20.06
N SER A 136 7.48 -5.34 20.93
CA SER A 136 6.19 -4.80 21.36
C SER A 136 6.23 -4.28 22.78
N PRO A 137 5.77 -3.03 23.04
CA PRO A 137 5.63 -2.51 24.40
C PRO A 137 4.47 -3.16 25.18
N THR A 138 3.56 -3.81 24.48
CA THR A 138 2.31 -4.38 25.00
C THR A 138 2.30 -5.90 24.83
N PRO A 139 1.78 -6.68 25.79
CA PRO A 139 1.66 -8.12 25.67
C PRO A 139 0.78 -8.55 24.50
N VAL A 140 1.29 -9.47 23.68
CA VAL A 140 0.56 -10.09 22.59
C VAL A 140 0.69 -11.61 22.72
N GLU A 141 -0.44 -12.30 22.80
CA GLU A 141 -0.47 -13.77 22.79
C GLU A 141 -0.47 -14.27 21.34
N VAL A 142 0.55 -15.05 20.97
CA VAL A 142 0.64 -15.67 19.65
C VAL A 142 0.00 -17.05 19.70
N ILE A 143 -0.98 -17.30 18.84
CA ILE A 143 -1.71 -18.56 18.78
C ILE A 143 -1.56 -19.19 17.39
N ASN A 144 -0.96 -20.37 17.33
CA ASN A 144 -0.83 -21.12 16.09
C ASN A 144 -2.14 -21.84 15.75
N THR A 145 -2.99 -21.15 15.01
CA THR A 145 -4.28 -21.66 14.53
C THR A 145 -4.74 -20.87 13.31
N SER A 146 -5.81 -21.31 12.65
CA SER A 146 -6.42 -20.50 11.58
C SER A 146 -7.38 -19.44 12.15
N ALA A 147 -7.58 -18.34 11.40
CA ALA A 147 -8.56 -17.31 11.73
C ALA A 147 -9.96 -17.89 11.96
N GLU A 148 -10.38 -18.83 11.08
CA GLU A 148 -11.68 -19.50 11.14
C GLU A 148 -11.89 -20.27 12.45
N ASN A 149 -10.84 -20.90 12.98
CA ASN A 149 -10.92 -21.63 14.23
C ASN A 149 -10.87 -20.70 15.44
N PHE A 150 -10.01 -19.68 15.40
CA PHE A 150 -9.89 -18.74 16.51
C PHE A 150 -11.20 -17.95 16.75
N ILE A 151 -11.86 -17.45 15.68
CA ILE A 151 -13.11 -16.72 15.80
C ILE A 151 -14.19 -17.49 16.55
N LYS A 152 -14.23 -18.83 16.46
CA LYS A 152 -15.22 -19.65 17.19
C LYS A 152 -15.08 -19.55 18.70
N THR A 153 -13.87 -19.40 19.20
CA THR A 153 -13.53 -19.47 20.63
C THR A 153 -13.00 -18.16 21.22
N MET A 154 -12.68 -17.16 20.40
CA MET A 154 -12.12 -15.89 20.87
C MET A 154 -13.05 -15.16 21.85
N PRO A 155 -12.50 -14.47 22.84
CA PRO A 155 -13.27 -13.57 23.68
C PRO A 155 -13.75 -12.35 22.90
N PRO A 156 -14.72 -11.59 23.41
CA PRO A 156 -15.04 -10.26 22.87
C PRO A 156 -13.83 -9.33 22.93
N LEU A 157 -13.53 -8.62 21.83
CA LEU A 157 -12.43 -7.69 21.68
C LEU A 157 -12.92 -6.39 21.04
N ASP A 158 -12.13 -5.32 21.15
CA ASP A 158 -12.53 -4.04 20.55
C ASP A 158 -12.30 -4.06 19.03
N VAL A 159 -11.13 -4.56 18.57
CA VAL A 159 -10.69 -4.44 17.18
C VAL A 159 -10.16 -5.77 16.63
N ALA A 160 -10.51 -6.05 15.37
CA ALA A 160 -9.87 -7.10 14.59
C ALA A 160 -9.15 -6.50 13.37
N LEU A 161 -7.93 -6.95 13.12
CA LEU A 161 -7.18 -6.74 11.88
C LEU A 161 -7.18 -8.03 11.07
N ILE A 162 -7.39 -7.93 9.76
CA ILE A 162 -7.31 -9.07 8.85
C ILE A 162 -6.72 -8.65 7.51
N ASP A 163 -5.70 -9.36 7.04
CA ASP A 163 -5.02 -9.19 5.75
C ASP A 163 -5.15 -10.48 4.93
N PRO A 164 -6.29 -10.70 4.24
CA PRO A 164 -6.50 -11.93 3.50
C PRO A 164 -5.61 -11.98 2.26
N GLN A 165 -4.85 -13.07 2.12
CA GLN A 165 -3.98 -13.30 0.97
C GLN A 165 -4.72 -13.96 -0.18
N ARG A 166 -4.41 -13.61 -1.42
CA ARG A 166 -4.97 -14.27 -2.60
C ARG A 166 -4.48 -15.72 -2.69
N ARG A 167 -5.39 -16.67 -2.94
CA ARG A 167 -5.09 -18.13 -3.00
C ARG A 167 -4.18 -18.50 -4.17
N ASP A 168 -4.32 -17.83 -5.32
CA ASP A 168 -3.60 -18.12 -6.54
C ASP A 168 -3.00 -16.85 -7.15
N SER A 169 -1.66 -16.73 -7.12
CA SER A 169 -0.93 -15.64 -7.77
C SER A 169 -0.93 -15.76 -9.31
N ASN A 170 -1.29 -16.92 -9.88
CA ASN A 170 -1.21 -17.21 -11.30
C ASN A 170 -2.49 -16.88 -12.09
N GLN A 171 -3.62 -16.61 -11.43
CA GLN A 171 -4.82 -16.17 -12.14
C GLN A 171 -4.72 -14.70 -12.53
N LYS A 172 -4.52 -14.43 -13.82
CA LYS A 172 -4.68 -13.10 -14.41
C LYS A 172 -6.17 -12.73 -14.39
N GLY A 173 -6.60 -12.01 -13.35
CA GLY A 173 -7.99 -11.60 -13.24
C GLY A 173 -8.18 -10.45 -12.22
N LYS A 174 -9.41 -10.00 -12.08
CA LYS A 174 -9.79 -9.00 -11.09
C LYS A 174 -9.61 -9.59 -9.69
N TYR A 175 -9.05 -8.79 -8.76
CA TYR A 175 -8.96 -9.14 -7.35
C TYR A 175 -10.37 -9.13 -6.73
N ARG A 176 -10.73 -10.20 -5.99
CA ARG A 176 -12.01 -10.34 -5.28
C ARG A 176 -11.78 -10.93 -3.91
N PHE A 177 -12.67 -10.66 -2.95
CA PHE A 177 -12.59 -11.23 -1.61
C PHE A 177 -12.77 -12.75 -1.59
N GLU A 178 -13.60 -13.30 -2.49
CA GLU A 178 -13.86 -14.73 -2.61
C GLU A 178 -12.61 -15.53 -3.00
N ASP A 179 -11.64 -14.89 -3.65
CA ASP A 179 -10.37 -15.51 -4.07
C ASP A 179 -9.31 -15.49 -2.96
N CYS A 180 -9.64 -14.96 -1.76
CA CYS A 180 -8.71 -14.77 -0.67
C CYS A 180 -8.78 -15.85 0.40
N THR A 181 -7.72 -15.98 1.18
CA THR A 181 -7.65 -16.81 2.39
C THR A 181 -7.04 -15.99 3.53
N PRO A 182 -7.70 -15.93 4.68
CA PRO A 182 -9.04 -16.47 4.96
C PRO A 182 -10.12 -15.78 4.12
N ASN A 183 -11.28 -16.46 3.93
CA ASN A 183 -12.41 -15.87 3.21
C ASN A 183 -13.14 -14.89 4.12
N ILE A 184 -12.85 -13.59 3.96
CA ILE A 184 -13.40 -12.54 4.82
C ILE A 184 -14.92 -12.47 4.77
N LEU A 185 -15.55 -12.72 3.62
CA LEU A 185 -17.02 -12.62 3.49
C LEU A 185 -17.74 -13.66 4.35
N SER A 186 -17.15 -14.84 4.53
CA SER A 186 -17.71 -15.89 5.41
C SER A 186 -17.38 -15.66 6.89
N LEU A 187 -16.29 -14.96 7.20
CA LEU A 187 -15.84 -14.74 8.58
C LEU A 187 -16.45 -13.49 9.22
N LEU A 188 -16.69 -12.47 8.42
CA LEU A 188 -17.05 -11.14 8.90
C LEU A 188 -18.30 -11.09 9.80
N PRO A 189 -19.40 -11.82 9.52
CA PRO A 189 -20.56 -11.85 10.43
C PRO A 189 -20.18 -12.32 11.84
N GLY A 190 -19.58 -13.50 11.97
CA GLY A 190 -19.18 -14.04 13.27
C GLY A 190 -18.06 -13.25 13.95
N LEU A 191 -17.19 -12.59 13.17
CA LEU A 191 -16.15 -11.70 13.69
C LEU A 191 -16.76 -10.46 14.34
N LEU A 192 -17.72 -9.81 13.66
CA LEU A 192 -18.38 -8.60 14.17
C LEU A 192 -19.34 -8.87 15.34
N GLU A 193 -19.75 -10.11 15.57
CA GLU A 193 -20.46 -10.48 16.80
C GLU A 193 -19.55 -10.37 18.04
N LYS A 194 -18.23 -10.48 17.85
CA LYS A 194 -17.22 -10.52 18.91
C LYS A 194 -16.26 -9.32 18.90
N THR A 195 -16.34 -8.46 17.89
CA THR A 195 -15.51 -7.25 17.81
C THR A 195 -16.38 -6.04 17.45
N GLN A 196 -16.03 -4.87 17.99
CA GLN A 196 -16.73 -3.64 17.66
C GLN A 196 -16.43 -3.16 16.24
N THR A 197 -15.15 -3.35 15.83
CA THR A 197 -14.66 -2.88 14.55
C THR A 197 -13.70 -3.90 13.93
N ALA A 198 -13.81 -4.11 12.62
CA ALA A 198 -12.83 -4.86 11.86
C ALA A 198 -12.18 -3.97 10.80
N LEU A 199 -10.84 -3.99 10.78
CA LEU A 199 -10.02 -3.37 9.74
C LEU A 199 -9.55 -4.45 8.76
N ILE A 200 -10.01 -4.33 7.52
CA ILE A 200 -9.72 -5.29 6.46
C ILE A 200 -8.75 -4.65 5.48
N LYS A 201 -7.55 -5.20 5.39
CA LYS A 201 -6.53 -4.78 4.42
C LYS A 201 -6.68 -5.59 3.14
N THR A 202 -6.57 -4.93 1.99
CA THR A 202 -6.62 -5.60 0.68
C THR A 202 -5.62 -4.99 -0.30
N SER A 203 -5.41 -5.72 -1.40
CA SER A 203 -4.65 -5.19 -2.54
C SER A 203 -5.32 -3.94 -3.13
N PRO A 204 -4.55 -2.92 -3.56
CA PRO A 204 -5.08 -1.79 -4.30
C PRO A 204 -5.69 -2.15 -5.67
N MET A 205 -5.57 -3.42 -6.10
CA MET A 205 -6.22 -3.92 -7.32
C MET A 205 -7.73 -4.14 -7.15
N LEU A 206 -8.25 -4.26 -5.91
CA LEU A 206 -9.68 -4.37 -5.65
C LEU A 206 -10.38 -3.07 -6.04
N ASP A 207 -11.51 -3.18 -6.75
CA ASP A 207 -12.40 -2.02 -6.98
C ASP A 207 -13.09 -1.62 -5.67
N ILE A 208 -13.04 -0.34 -5.32
CA ILE A 208 -13.55 0.16 -4.04
C ILE A 208 -15.07 -0.06 -3.94
N THR A 209 -15.83 0.27 -4.99
CA THR A 209 -17.29 0.13 -4.98
C THR A 209 -17.71 -1.34 -4.86
N GLN A 210 -17.03 -2.23 -5.60
CA GLN A 210 -17.25 -3.67 -5.49
C GLN A 210 -16.86 -4.20 -4.11
N GLY A 211 -15.76 -3.71 -3.53
CA GLY A 211 -15.32 -4.06 -2.19
C GLY A 211 -16.33 -3.68 -1.12
N ILE A 212 -16.85 -2.45 -1.16
CA ILE A 212 -17.92 -1.97 -0.27
C ILE A 212 -19.14 -2.88 -0.41
N ALA A 213 -19.66 -3.07 -1.61
CA ALA A 213 -20.87 -3.87 -1.86
C ALA A 213 -20.70 -5.33 -1.38
N ALA A 214 -19.52 -5.94 -1.59
CA ALA A 214 -19.25 -7.30 -1.14
C ALA A 214 -19.24 -7.42 0.39
N LEU A 215 -18.61 -6.48 1.10
CA LEU A 215 -18.59 -6.48 2.57
C LEU A 215 -20.00 -6.21 3.14
N GLU A 216 -20.74 -5.26 2.58
CA GLU A 216 -22.10 -4.94 3.02
C GLU A 216 -23.10 -6.07 2.75
N SER A 217 -22.86 -6.92 1.73
CA SER A 217 -23.68 -8.11 1.47
C SER A 217 -23.64 -9.14 2.60
N THR A 218 -22.64 -9.07 3.49
CA THR A 218 -22.54 -9.92 4.68
C THR A 218 -23.36 -9.43 5.87
N GLY A 219 -24.00 -8.26 5.77
CA GLY A 219 -24.68 -7.57 6.87
C GLY A 219 -23.79 -6.59 7.64
N ALA A 220 -22.50 -6.51 7.33
CA ALA A 220 -21.60 -5.51 7.88
C ALA A 220 -21.88 -4.11 7.29
N ALA A 221 -21.53 -3.05 8.02
CA ALA A 221 -21.53 -1.69 7.52
C ALA A 221 -20.09 -1.23 7.28
N VAL A 222 -19.78 -0.79 6.06
CA VAL A 222 -18.50 -0.14 5.77
C VAL A 222 -18.60 1.32 6.20
N GLN A 223 -17.72 1.75 7.10
CA GLN A 223 -17.67 3.12 7.62
C GLN A 223 -16.72 3.99 6.82
N GLU A 224 -15.52 3.48 6.59
CA GLU A 224 -14.46 4.20 5.91
C GLU A 224 -13.68 3.26 4.98
N VAL A 225 -13.17 3.84 3.88
CA VAL A 225 -12.21 3.19 3.00
C VAL A 225 -11.00 4.10 2.85
N HIS A 226 -9.81 3.61 3.20
CA HIS A 226 -8.58 4.37 3.07
C HIS A 226 -7.72 3.84 1.93
N CYS A 227 -7.11 4.76 1.18
CA CYS A 227 -6.15 4.51 0.11
C CYS A 227 -4.80 5.14 0.51
N PRO A 228 -3.95 4.48 1.30
CA PRO A 228 -2.67 5.03 1.67
C PRO A 228 -1.64 4.90 0.54
N GLN A 229 -0.94 6.01 0.27
CA GLN A 229 0.20 6.09 -0.62
C GLN A 229 1.46 6.33 0.19
N TRP A 230 2.47 5.52 -0.07
CA TRP A 230 3.82 5.68 0.48
C TRP A 230 4.85 5.48 -0.62
N GLN A 231 5.88 6.34 -0.67
CA GLN A 231 6.94 6.33 -1.68
C GLN A 231 6.41 6.26 -3.13
N GLY A 232 5.36 7.04 -3.43
CA GLY A 232 4.82 7.18 -4.77
C GLY A 232 3.94 6.04 -5.26
N GLU A 233 3.54 5.11 -4.40
CA GLU A 233 2.66 3.98 -4.74
C GLU A 233 1.49 3.86 -3.76
N CYS A 234 0.29 3.59 -4.27
CA CYS A 234 -0.83 3.17 -3.43
C CYS A 234 -0.57 1.73 -2.96
N LYS A 235 -0.36 1.55 -1.67
CA LYS A 235 0.15 0.28 -1.12
C LYS A 235 -0.95 -0.74 -0.85
N GLU A 236 -2.10 -0.27 -0.41
CA GLU A 236 -3.19 -1.10 0.07
C GLU A 236 -4.52 -0.34 0.02
N LEU A 237 -5.62 -1.04 0.17
CA LEU A 237 -6.92 -0.49 0.56
C LEU A 237 -7.26 -1.01 1.95
N LEU A 238 -7.80 -0.13 2.78
CA LEU A 238 -8.21 -0.44 4.14
C LEU A 238 -9.71 -0.17 4.27
N PHE A 239 -10.48 -1.19 4.63
CA PHE A 239 -11.91 -1.06 4.89
C PHE A 239 -12.14 -1.16 6.39
N ILE A 240 -12.76 -0.15 6.98
CA ILE A 240 -13.17 -0.15 8.39
C ILE A 240 -14.65 -0.50 8.41
N THR A 241 -14.98 -1.60 9.09
CA THR A 241 -16.35 -2.16 9.16
C THR A 241 -16.80 -2.34 10.58
N SER A 242 -18.13 -2.25 10.79
CA SER A 242 -18.79 -2.55 12.07
C SER A 242 -20.18 -3.15 11.81
N GLN A 243 -20.90 -3.53 12.86
CA GLN A 243 -22.29 -4.01 12.73
C GLN A 243 -23.33 -2.91 12.43
N ASN A 244 -23.09 -1.68 12.88
CA ASN A 244 -24.17 -0.71 13.11
C ASN A 244 -23.92 0.68 12.51
N THR A 245 -23.65 0.83 11.22
CA THR A 245 -23.62 2.17 10.63
C THR A 245 -24.46 2.25 9.37
N LYS A 246 -25.44 3.15 9.35
CA LYS A 246 -26.29 3.45 8.19
C LYS A 246 -25.80 4.67 7.38
N THR A 247 -24.62 5.20 7.69
CA THR A 247 -24.05 6.36 6.97
C THR A 247 -23.27 5.89 5.75
N PRO A 248 -23.35 6.61 4.62
CA PRO A 248 -22.52 6.30 3.46
C PRO A 248 -21.04 6.32 3.84
N PRO A 249 -20.24 5.34 3.37
CA PRO A 249 -18.81 5.27 3.71
C PRO A 249 -18.04 6.49 3.20
N THR A 250 -17.10 6.95 4.01
CA THR A 250 -16.13 7.97 3.62
C THR A 250 -14.94 7.31 2.92
N ILE A 251 -14.59 7.78 1.72
CA ILE A 251 -13.39 7.35 0.99
C ILE A 251 -12.29 8.37 1.24
N THR A 252 -11.15 7.91 1.74
CA THR A 252 -10.01 8.76 2.10
C THR A 252 -8.76 8.35 1.30
N ALA A 253 -8.25 9.24 0.46
CA ALA A 253 -6.92 9.14 -0.12
C ALA A 253 -5.90 9.87 0.74
N VAL A 254 -4.73 9.28 0.98
CA VAL A 254 -3.71 9.87 1.85
C VAL A 254 -2.29 9.59 1.34
N THR A 255 -1.41 10.59 1.44
CA THR A 255 0.04 10.43 1.25
C THR A 255 0.71 10.39 2.60
N LEU A 256 1.57 9.40 2.81
CA LEU A 256 2.31 9.19 4.06
C LEU A 256 3.80 9.53 3.87
N ASN A 257 4.41 10.06 4.93
CA ASN A 257 5.87 10.10 5.06
C ASN A 257 6.42 8.75 5.60
N ASP A 258 7.72 8.65 5.80
CA ASP A 258 8.37 7.42 6.27
C ASP A 258 8.02 7.07 7.73
N GLU A 259 7.58 8.04 8.55
CA GLU A 259 7.08 7.82 9.92
C GLU A 259 5.59 7.40 9.95
N GLY A 260 4.90 7.34 8.79
CA GLY A 260 3.47 7.04 8.72
C GLY A 260 2.54 8.24 8.98
N LYS A 261 3.10 9.46 9.09
CA LYS A 261 2.31 10.69 9.26
C LYS A 261 1.73 11.13 7.92
N THR A 262 0.52 11.68 7.99
CA THR A 262 -0.18 12.20 6.81
C THR A 262 0.45 13.49 6.32
N LEU A 263 0.91 13.50 5.06
CA LEU A 263 1.39 14.68 4.34
C LEU A 263 0.26 15.41 3.61
N SER A 264 -0.65 14.64 3.00
CA SER A 264 -1.84 15.18 2.31
C SER A 264 -3.01 14.21 2.44
N LYS A 265 -4.23 14.73 2.51
CA LYS A 265 -5.47 13.95 2.70
C LYS A 265 -6.60 14.55 1.87
N LEU A 266 -7.37 13.68 1.21
CA LEU A 266 -8.66 13.97 0.59
C LEU A 266 -9.67 12.96 1.10
N ALA A 267 -10.76 13.43 1.71
CA ALA A 267 -11.87 12.59 2.17
C ALA A 267 -13.16 13.06 1.51
N PHE A 268 -13.99 12.13 1.07
CA PHE A 268 -15.27 12.39 0.41
C PHE A 268 -16.17 11.15 0.46
N THR A 269 -17.46 11.34 0.25
CA THR A 269 -18.43 10.27 0.01
C THR A 269 -18.66 10.09 -1.50
N GLN A 270 -19.10 8.91 -1.92
CA GLN A 270 -19.46 8.68 -3.33
C GLN A 270 -20.52 9.69 -3.82
N LYS A 271 -21.47 10.07 -2.94
CA LYS A 271 -22.50 11.07 -3.27
C LYS A 271 -21.88 12.44 -3.59
N GLU A 272 -20.93 12.90 -2.78
CA GLU A 272 -20.22 14.17 -3.03
C GLU A 272 -19.47 14.15 -4.35
N GLU A 273 -18.76 13.05 -4.66
CA GLU A 273 -18.06 12.90 -5.93
C GLU A 273 -19.00 12.90 -7.15
N ILE A 274 -20.13 12.19 -7.06
CA ILE A 274 -21.12 12.10 -8.16
C ILE A 274 -21.83 13.44 -8.37
N THR A 275 -22.20 14.15 -7.30
CA THR A 275 -22.89 15.45 -7.40
C THR A 275 -21.94 16.61 -7.63
N GLY A 276 -20.66 16.42 -7.30
CA GLY A 276 -19.59 17.40 -7.52
C GLY A 276 -19.37 17.67 -8.99
N LYS A 277 -19.07 18.93 -9.31
CA LYS A 277 -18.72 19.36 -10.68
C LYS A 277 -17.29 19.88 -10.68
N ALA A 278 -16.47 19.29 -11.53
CA ALA A 278 -15.16 19.85 -11.85
C ALA A 278 -15.27 20.77 -13.06
N PRO A 279 -14.88 22.03 -12.97
CA PRO A 279 -14.84 22.91 -14.13
C PRO A 279 -13.83 22.35 -15.15
N LEU A 280 -14.15 22.50 -16.44
CA LEU A 280 -13.27 22.08 -17.54
C LEU A 280 -12.54 23.29 -18.10
N SER A 281 -11.31 23.10 -18.57
CA SER A 281 -10.51 24.12 -19.24
C SER A 281 -9.55 23.48 -20.24
N ASP A 282 -9.18 24.24 -21.25
CA ASP A 282 -7.96 24.00 -22.02
C ASP A 282 -6.73 24.12 -21.11
N PRO A 283 -5.57 23.53 -21.50
CA PRO A 283 -4.34 23.64 -20.71
C PRO A 283 -3.98 25.11 -20.42
N LEU A 284 -3.75 25.40 -19.13
CA LEU A 284 -3.33 26.71 -18.61
C LEU A 284 -1.82 26.68 -18.30
N THR A 285 -1.33 27.56 -17.42
CA THR A 285 0.10 27.68 -17.09
C THR A 285 0.65 26.43 -16.38
N TYR A 286 -0.12 25.88 -15.43
CA TYR A 286 0.32 24.73 -14.62
C TYR A 286 -0.51 23.49 -14.90
N LEU A 287 0.16 22.33 -14.83
CA LEU A 287 -0.44 21.00 -14.99
C LEU A 287 -0.23 20.19 -13.71
N TYR A 288 -1.27 19.49 -13.27
CA TYR A 288 -1.21 18.65 -12.08
C TYR A 288 -1.67 17.24 -12.39
N GLU A 289 -0.94 16.29 -11.84
CA GLU A 289 -1.28 14.87 -11.88
C GLU A 289 -1.43 14.35 -10.45
N PRO A 290 -2.63 13.88 -10.05
CA PRO A 290 -2.85 13.35 -8.72
C PRO A 290 -1.95 12.14 -8.42
N GLY A 291 -1.54 12.00 -7.18
CA GLY A 291 -0.82 10.82 -6.71
C GLY A 291 -1.63 9.52 -6.85
N PRO A 292 -0.97 8.35 -6.81
CA PRO A 292 -1.63 7.05 -7.01
C PRO A 292 -2.81 6.78 -6.06
N ALA A 293 -2.73 7.17 -4.79
CA ALA A 293 -3.85 7.02 -3.85
C ALA A 293 -5.06 7.84 -4.26
N PHE A 294 -4.85 9.06 -4.73
CA PHE A 294 -5.91 9.96 -5.17
C PHE A 294 -6.54 9.50 -6.48
N GLN A 295 -5.74 8.92 -7.39
CA GLN A 295 -6.27 8.26 -8.58
C GLN A 295 -7.08 7.01 -8.23
N LYS A 296 -6.60 6.22 -7.26
CA LYS A 296 -7.27 4.99 -6.79
C LYS A 296 -8.59 5.28 -6.10
N SER A 297 -8.67 6.34 -5.31
CA SER A 297 -9.89 6.71 -4.57
C SER A 297 -11.05 7.12 -5.46
N GLY A 298 -10.77 7.62 -6.68
CA GLY A 298 -11.78 8.06 -7.63
C GLY A 298 -12.36 9.45 -7.35
N GLY A 299 -11.82 10.22 -6.39
CA GLY A 299 -12.30 11.56 -6.00
C GLY A 299 -11.91 12.68 -6.98
N PHE A 300 -12.18 12.51 -8.26
CA PHE A 300 -11.67 13.39 -9.30
C PHE A 300 -12.36 14.77 -9.35
N ASN A 301 -13.66 14.84 -9.06
CA ASN A 301 -14.38 16.10 -8.97
C ASN A 301 -14.08 16.80 -7.65
N THR A 302 -13.98 16.01 -6.57
CA THR A 302 -13.62 16.50 -5.24
C THR A 302 -12.23 17.15 -5.21
N ILE A 303 -11.23 16.54 -5.91
CA ILE A 303 -9.91 17.16 -6.09
C ILE A 303 -10.04 18.54 -6.76
N ALA A 304 -10.78 18.61 -7.88
CA ALA A 304 -10.94 19.86 -8.61
C ALA A 304 -11.55 20.97 -7.74
N GLN A 305 -12.55 20.64 -6.95
CA GLN A 305 -13.20 21.59 -6.04
C GLN A 305 -12.28 22.01 -4.88
N LYS A 306 -11.64 21.03 -4.22
CA LYS A 306 -10.80 21.29 -3.05
C LYS A 306 -9.60 22.18 -3.39
N TYR A 307 -8.97 21.95 -4.52
CA TYR A 307 -7.77 22.70 -4.94
C TYR A 307 -8.05 23.82 -5.94
N ALA A 308 -9.33 24.10 -6.24
CA ALA A 308 -9.77 25.13 -7.18
C ALA A 308 -9.06 25.03 -8.54
N VAL A 309 -8.90 23.80 -9.06
CA VAL A 309 -8.28 23.51 -10.35
C VAL A 309 -9.32 23.02 -11.36
N HIS A 310 -9.00 23.16 -12.66
CA HIS A 310 -9.86 22.72 -13.76
C HIS A 310 -9.39 21.36 -14.30
N LYS A 311 -10.30 20.49 -14.69
CA LYS A 311 -9.96 19.26 -15.43
C LYS A 311 -9.78 19.56 -16.92
N LEU A 312 -8.84 18.85 -17.57
CA LEU A 312 -8.66 18.97 -19.03
C LEU A 312 -9.79 18.31 -19.84
N ALA A 313 -10.44 17.30 -19.27
CA ALA A 313 -11.66 16.67 -19.80
C ALA A 313 -12.32 15.79 -18.71
N PRO A 314 -13.58 15.37 -18.84
CA PRO A 314 -14.26 14.56 -17.85
C PRO A 314 -13.50 13.26 -17.47
N GLN A 315 -12.91 12.58 -18.47
CA GLN A 315 -12.16 11.32 -18.29
C GLN A 315 -10.64 11.50 -18.28
N THR A 316 -10.15 12.74 -18.46
CA THR A 316 -8.73 13.07 -18.37
C THR A 316 -8.45 13.56 -16.96
N HIS A 317 -7.88 12.70 -16.14
CA HIS A 317 -7.60 12.98 -14.73
C HIS A 317 -6.26 13.74 -14.59
N LEU A 318 -6.12 14.80 -15.39
CA LEU A 318 -5.12 15.84 -15.31
C LEU A 318 -5.82 17.16 -15.06
N TYR A 319 -5.18 18.01 -14.27
CA TYR A 319 -5.76 19.28 -13.84
C TYR A 319 -4.86 20.44 -14.25
N THR A 320 -5.43 21.65 -14.32
CA THR A 320 -4.71 22.83 -14.75
C THR A 320 -5.17 24.09 -14.00
N SER A 321 -4.29 25.05 -13.84
CA SER A 321 -4.58 26.38 -13.30
C SER A 321 -3.60 27.44 -13.83
N ASN A 322 -3.93 28.72 -13.68
CA ASN A 322 -3.00 29.80 -13.98
C ASN A 322 -2.05 30.09 -12.81
N ASN A 323 -2.44 29.75 -11.59
CA ASN A 323 -1.64 29.93 -10.38
C ASN A 323 -1.08 28.59 -9.88
N LEU A 324 0.15 28.61 -9.37
CA LEU A 324 0.74 27.42 -8.77
C LEU A 324 0.02 27.04 -7.47
N ILE A 325 -0.40 25.77 -7.38
CA ILE A 325 -0.99 25.16 -6.18
C ILE A 325 0.10 24.33 -5.50
N ASN A 326 0.70 24.87 -4.44
CA ASN A 326 1.86 24.26 -3.78
C ASN A 326 1.55 22.97 -3.01
N ASP A 327 0.33 22.85 -2.50
CA ASP A 327 -0.14 21.71 -1.70
C ASP A 327 -0.96 20.69 -2.49
N PHE A 328 -0.89 20.73 -3.83
CA PHE A 328 -1.58 19.75 -4.67
C PHE A 328 -1.08 18.32 -4.36
N PRO A 329 -1.98 17.34 -4.12
CA PRO A 329 -1.59 16.01 -3.67
C PRO A 329 -1.13 15.12 -4.84
N GLY A 330 0.01 15.45 -5.43
CA GLY A 330 0.54 14.77 -6.59
C GLY A 330 1.80 15.38 -7.14
N ARG A 331 1.90 15.42 -8.46
CA ARG A 331 3.01 16.04 -9.18
C ARG A 331 2.54 17.32 -9.84
N SER A 332 3.31 18.40 -9.69
CA SER A 332 3.06 19.69 -10.29
C SER A 332 4.09 19.98 -11.39
N PHE A 333 3.63 20.60 -12.47
CA PHE A 333 4.45 20.90 -13.64
C PHE A 333 4.08 22.28 -14.20
N GLU A 334 5.04 22.95 -14.80
CA GLU A 334 4.82 24.10 -15.65
C GLU A 334 4.69 23.63 -17.11
N ILE A 335 3.63 24.04 -17.80
CA ILE A 335 3.43 23.74 -19.22
C ILE A 335 4.32 24.64 -20.06
N VAL A 336 5.28 24.03 -20.75
CA VAL A 336 6.19 24.73 -21.67
C VAL A 336 5.53 24.93 -23.02
N ARG A 337 4.88 23.87 -23.56
CA ARG A 337 4.27 23.93 -24.88
C ARG A 337 3.29 22.78 -25.12
N GLN A 338 2.30 23.05 -25.95
CA GLN A 338 1.37 22.07 -26.48
C GLN A 338 1.74 21.69 -27.92
N TYR A 339 1.73 20.39 -28.24
CA TYR A 339 2.03 19.88 -29.56
C TYR A 339 0.91 18.97 -30.09
N PRO A 340 0.70 18.90 -31.40
CA PRO A 340 -0.07 17.80 -32.01
C PRO A 340 0.70 16.47 -31.85
N VAL A 341 -0.01 15.36 -31.94
CA VAL A 341 0.58 14.00 -31.79
C VAL A 341 1.34 13.57 -33.05
N LYS A 342 2.37 14.31 -33.42
CA LYS A 342 3.21 14.11 -34.61
C LYS A 342 4.69 14.23 -34.21
N ALA A 343 5.48 13.20 -34.55
CA ALA A 343 6.90 13.11 -34.15
C ALA A 343 7.72 14.33 -34.65
N GLU A 344 7.48 14.76 -35.88
CA GLU A 344 8.19 15.88 -36.51
C GLU A 344 7.90 17.24 -35.88
N LYS A 345 6.86 17.33 -35.06
CA LYS A 345 6.47 18.56 -34.34
C LYS A 345 7.03 18.64 -32.91
N ILE A 346 7.56 17.54 -32.38
CA ILE A 346 8.05 17.45 -31.00
C ILE A 346 9.59 17.46 -31.05
N PRO A 347 10.24 18.57 -30.68
CA PRO A 347 11.71 18.72 -30.79
C PRO A 347 12.49 18.06 -29.64
N LEU A 348 11.91 17.05 -28.99
CA LEU A 348 12.50 16.35 -27.85
C LEU A 348 13.06 15.00 -28.28
N LYS A 349 14.31 14.71 -27.90
CA LYS A 349 14.95 13.39 -28.11
C LYS A 349 14.75 12.46 -26.93
N GLN A 350 14.50 13.02 -25.74
CA GLN A 350 14.33 12.29 -24.46
C GLN A 350 13.29 12.99 -23.60
N ALA A 351 12.39 12.20 -22.99
CA ALA A 351 11.37 12.71 -22.06
C ALA A 351 10.69 11.57 -21.30
N HIS A 352 10.17 11.86 -20.12
CA HIS A 352 9.23 10.99 -19.41
C HIS A 352 7.84 11.11 -20.05
N ILE A 353 7.31 10.04 -20.62
CA ILE A 353 6.00 10.02 -21.27
C ILE A 353 4.94 9.44 -20.33
N THR A 354 3.89 10.22 -20.09
CA THR A 354 2.68 9.79 -19.38
C THR A 354 1.47 9.84 -20.30
N VAL A 355 0.60 8.85 -20.20
CA VAL A 355 -0.61 8.73 -21.03
C VAL A 355 -1.85 8.80 -20.13
N ARG A 356 -2.81 9.70 -20.44
CA ARG A 356 -4.08 9.84 -19.71
C ARG A 356 -5.22 10.04 -20.71
N ASN A 357 -6.21 9.14 -20.67
CA ASN A 357 -7.34 9.15 -21.61
C ASN A 357 -6.88 9.26 -23.06
N PHE A 358 -6.01 8.36 -23.48
CA PHE A 358 -5.37 8.41 -24.79
C PHE A 358 -5.37 7.01 -25.43
N PRO A 359 -5.58 6.85 -26.75
CA PRO A 359 -5.82 5.56 -27.39
C PRO A 359 -4.56 4.71 -27.62
N MET A 360 -3.43 5.07 -27.01
CA MET A 360 -2.15 4.40 -27.20
C MET A 360 -1.43 4.23 -25.87
N SER A 361 -0.79 3.09 -25.65
CA SER A 361 0.04 2.85 -24.46
C SER A 361 1.34 3.66 -24.52
N THR A 362 1.94 3.93 -23.35
CA THR A 362 3.23 4.63 -23.24
C THR A 362 4.33 3.98 -24.10
N PRO A 363 4.56 2.65 -24.09
CA PRO A 363 5.57 2.01 -24.94
C PRO A 363 5.33 2.24 -26.44
N ASN A 364 4.08 2.11 -26.89
CA ASN A 364 3.72 2.30 -28.30
C ASN A 364 3.88 3.76 -28.74
N LEU A 365 3.48 4.69 -27.86
CA LEU A 365 3.63 6.12 -28.15
C LEU A 365 5.12 6.51 -28.19
N ARG A 366 5.94 6.03 -27.27
CA ARG A 366 7.38 6.23 -27.23
C ARG A 366 8.06 5.77 -28.52
N LYS A 367 7.71 4.55 -29.00
CA LYS A 367 8.21 4.01 -30.26
C LYS A 367 7.79 4.87 -31.46
N LYS A 368 6.52 5.29 -31.50
CA LYS A 368 5.99 6.15 -32.57
C LYS A 368 6.69 7.51 -32.63
N LEU A 369 6.95 8.14 -31.47
CA LEU A 369 7.58 9.46 -31.38
C LEU A 369 9.11 9.39 -31.46
N LYS A 370 9.71 8.20 -31.37
CA LYS A 370 11.18 7.98 -31.34
C LYS A 370 11.89 8.75 -30.19
N ILE A 371 11.23 8.85 -29.03
CA ILE A 371 11.73 9.57 -27.84
C ILE A 371 12.26 8.56 -26.84
N LYS A 372 13.50 8.75 -26.34
CA LYS A 372 14.11 7.96 -25.28
C LYS A 372 13.47 8.30 -23.92
N ASP A 373 13.54 7.36 -22.96
CA ASP A 373 13.08 7.61 -21.60
C ASP A 373 14.10 8.44 -20.80
N GLY A 374 13.59 9.26 -19.86
CA GLY A 374 14.43 10.04 -18.93
C GLY A 374 14.58 11.51 -19.33
N GLY A 375 15.56 12.17 -18.71
CA GLY A 375 15.79 13.61 -18.85
C GLY A 375 14.93 14.44 -17.88
N GLN A 376 14.85 15.75 -18.12
CA GLN A 376 14.12 16.71 -17.27
C GLN A 376 12.72 17.05 -17.83
N ASP A 377 12.46 16.69 -19.08
CA ASP A 377 11.22 17.03 -19.77
C ASP A 377 10.16 15.91 -19.60
N TYR A 378 8.92 16.31 -19.48
CA TYR A 378 7.75 15.45 -19.39
C TYR A 378 6.83 15.69 -20.57
N LEU A 379 6.26 14.61 -21.12
CA LEU A 379 5.25 14.68 -22.17
C LEU A 379 3.98 13.96 -21.70
N PHE A 380 2.90 14.70 -21.56
CA PHE A 380 1.60 14.16 -21.22
C PHE A 380 0.75 14.03 -22.49
N ALA A 381 0.50 12.79 -22.90
CA ALA A 381 -0.43 12.51 -23.99
C ALA A 381 -1.84 12.40 -23.41
N CYS A 382 -2.73 13.28 -23.82
CA CYS A 382 -4.10 13.30 -23.29
C CYS A 382 -5.13 13.72 -24.35
N THR A 383 -6.41 13.50 -24.02
CA THR A 383 -7.56 13.98 -24.81
C THR A 383 -8.21 15.12 -24.03
N LEU A 384 -8.39 16.28 -24.69
CA LEU A 384 -9.06 17.46 -24.14
C LEU A 384 -10.59 17.35 -24.23
N ALA A 385 -11.32 18.25 -23.56
CA ALA A 385 -12.78 18.24 -23.50
C ALA A 385 -13.45 18.31 -24.89
N ASN A 386 -12.83 18.99 -25.84
CA ASN A 386 -13.29 19.08 -27.24
C ASN A 386 -12.93 17.83 -28.09
N GLY A 387 -12.39 16.77 -27.50
CA GLY A 387 -11.96 15.54 -28.18
C GLY A 387 -10.58 15.62 -28.84
N THR A 388 -9.89 16.77 -28.79
CA THR A 388 -8.55 16.92 -29.39
C THR A 388 -7.53 16.10 -28.63
N LYS A 389 -6.77 15.26 -29.34
CA LYS A 389 -5.60 14.53 -28.83
C LYS A 389 -4.38 15.41 -28.89
N THR A 390 -3.71 15.57 -27.76
CA THR A 390 -2.58 16.51 -27.64
C THR A 390 -1.43 15.94 -26.83
N MET A 391 -0.26 16.54 -26.99
CA MET A 391 0.93 16.30 -26.18
C MET A 391 1.27 17.60 -25.43
N LEU A 392 1.23 17.55 -24.11
CA LEU A 392 1.67 18.66 -23.26
C LEU A 392 3.11 18.42 -22.85
N HIS A 393 4.01 19.28 -23.32
CA HIS A 393 5.38 19.33 -22.84
C HIS A 393 5.42 20.17 -21.58
N ALA A 394 5.94 19.60 -20.51
CA ALA A 394 5.96 20.24 -19.21
C ALA A 394 7.26 19.95 -18.46
N ARG A 395 7.61 20.81 -17.52
CA ARG A 395 8.74 20.63 -16.59
C ARG A 395 8.23 20.50 -15.18
N LYS A 396 8.81 19.56 -14.44
CA LYS A 396 8.45 19.34 -13.05
C LYS A 396 8.93 20.51 -12.20
N ILE A 397 8.05 20.95 -11.28
CA ILE A 397 8.30 22.00 -10.28
C ILE A 397 8.73 21.32 -8.98
#